data_a93dcaf5251eb92ccf43dd665a8ce2f6
#
_entry.id   a93dcaf5251eb92ccf43dd665a8ce2f6
#
_cell.length_a   1.000
_cell.length_b   1.000
_cell.length_c   1.000
_cell.angle_alpha   90.00
_cell.angle_beta   90.00
_cell.angle_gamma   90.00
#
_symmetry.space_group_name_H-M   'P 1'
#
loop_
_entity.id
_entity.type
_entity.pdbx_description
1 polymer ?
#
loop_
_entity_poly.entity_id
_entity_poly.type
_entity_poly.pdbx_seq_one_letter_code
_entity_poly.pdbx_strand_id
1 'polypeptide(L)'
;MQLNKIAIAVRENQPGAPIVIEAQFIDVETCEPIKDLYWLVDVWNCNSTGVYPGLVATGNGNTDDLSNYIATFLRGVAKSNCDGVVQFKSVFPGHYSGRTTHHHMVTHLNATVLPNNTLMGGSVAHVGQILLDQDIINDVEANYHYITNNISITPDTDDHSFVTETSDTNNDSMFKYVYIDDKLRNGLFGCVTITVTTYTTYDSNYSFIDRKWKHC
;
A
#
# COMPACT_ATOMS: atom_id res chain seq x y z
N MET A 1 6.67 16.39 7.12
CA MET A 1 5.84 15.19 7.21
C MET A 1 4.47 15.55 6.67
N GLN A 2 4.11 15.00 5.51
CA GLN A 2 2.81 15.29 4.92
C GLN A 2 1.74 14.56 5.73
N LEU A 3 0.70 15.30 6.14
CA LEU A 3 -0.37 14.77 6.98
C LEU A 3 -1.29 13.90 6.13
N ASN A 4 -1.44 12.62 6.52
CA ASN A 4 -2.32 11.69 5.83
C ASN A 4 -3.77 12.11 6.00
N LYS A 5 -4.49 12.18 4.91
CA LYS A 5 -5.88 12.60 4.88
C LYS A 5 -6.80 11.39 5.03
N ILE A 6 -7.85 11.49 5.82
CA ILE A 6 -8.90 10.47 5.88
C ILE A 6 -9.60 10.41 4.53
N ALA A 7 -9.36 9.34 3.78
CA ALA A 7 -9.95 9.10 2.46
C ALA A 7 -9.89 7.60 2.10
N ILE A 8 -11.01 7.07 1.62
CA ILE A 8 -11.08 5.73 1.02
C ILE A 8 -10.75 5.80 -0.48
N ALA A 9 -11.22 6.83 -1.18
CA ALA A 9 -10.90 7.07 -2.58
C ALA A 9 -9.63 7.91 -2.67
N VAL A 10 -8.49 7.25 -2.81
CA VAL A 10 -7.17 7.90 -2.81
C VAL A 10 -6.66 8.23 -4.20
N ARG A 11 -7.34 7.74 -5.24
CA ARG A 11 -6.93 7.93 -6.64
C ARG A 11 -6.81 9.40 -7.03
N GLU A 12 -7.71 10.24 -6.56
CA GLU A 12 -7.86 11.61 -7.07
C GLU A 12 -7.95 11.63 -8.61
N ASN A 13 -7.13 12.44 -9.27
CA ASN A 13 -7.10 12.54 -10.74
C ASN A 13 -5.97 11.71 -11.38
N GLN A 14 -5.39 10.75 -10.66
CA GLN A 14 -4.28 9.98 -11.20
C GLN A 14 -4.76 9.00 -12.28
N PRO A 15 -4.10 8.99 -13.45
CA PRO A 15 -4.38 8.03 -14.50
C PRO A 15 -3.78 6.66 -14.16
N GLY A 16 -4.37 5.61 -14.69
CA GLY A 16 -3.90 4.24 -14.51
C GLY A 16 -5.04 3.24 -14.37
N ALA A 17 -4.71 1.96 -14.27
CA ALA A 17 -5.66 0.87 -14.06
C ALA A 17 -6.30 1.00 -12.66
N PRO A 18 -7.64 1.06 -12.56
CA PRO A 18 -8.29 1.13 -11.27
C PRO A 18 -8.00 -0.12 -10.43
N ILE A 19 -7.80 0.04 -9.12
CA ILE A 19 -7.67 -1.07 -8.19
C ILE A 19 -8.45 -0.79 -6.92
N VAL A 20 -9.17 -1.82 -6.45
CA VAL A 20 -9.74 -1.85 -5.11
C VAL A 20 -8.87 -2.76 -4.27
N ILE A 21 -8.32 -2.21 -3.20
CA ILE A 21 -7.49 -2.92 -2.24
C ILE A 21 -8.37 -3.20 -1.02
N GLU A 22 -8.56 -4.47 -0.70
CA GLU A 22 -9.18 -4.89 0.54
C GLU A 22 -8.12 -5.50 1.47
N ALA A 23 -8.07 -5.04 2.71
CA ALA A 23 -7.21 -5.64 3.73
C ALA A 23 -8.04 -6.04 4.94
N GLN A 24 -7.88 -7.29 5.40
CA GLN A 24 -8.45 -7.78 6.63
C GLN A 24 -7.36 -7.94 7.69
N PHE A 25 -7.62 -7.46 8.90
CA PHE A 25 -6.71 -7.57 10.03
C PHE A 25 -7.21 -8.61 11.03
N ILE A 26 -6.33 -9.55 11.36
CA ILE A 26 -6.59 -10.67 12.27
C ILE A 26 -5.58 -10.59 13.41
N ASP A 27 -6.06 -10.83 14.62
CA ASP A 27 -5.20 -10.95 15.80
C ASP A 27 -4.42 -12.27 15.73
N VAL A 28 -3.08 -12.19 15.84
CA VAL A 28 -2.18 -13.33 15.69
C VAL A 28 -2.30 -14.38 16.79
N GLU A 29 -2.84 -14.00 17.96
CA GLU A 29 -2.96 -14.92 19.10
C GLU A 29 -4.29 -15.67 19.09
N THR A 30 -5.35 -15.00 18.65
CA THR A 30 -6.70 -15.56 18.65
C THR A 30 -7.15 -16.09 17.31
N CYS A 31 -6.49 -15.69 16.22
CA CYS A 31 -6.89 -15.92 14.84
C CYS A 31 -8.31 -15.38 14.50
N GLU A 32 -8.79 -14.42 15.29
CA GLU A 32 -10.08 -13.78 15.09
C GLU A 32 -9.90 -12.41 14.44
N PRO A 33 -10.88 -11.95 13.65
CA PRO A 33 -10.87 -10.57 13.14
C PRO A 33 -10.75 -9.57 14.29
N ILE A 34 -9.92 -8.56 14.11
CA ILE A 34 -9.77 -7.50 15.10
C ILE A 34 -11.04 -6.67 15.12
N LYS A 35 -11.84 -6.86 16.17
CA LYS A 35 -13.10 -6.15 16.39
C LYS A 35 -12.85 -4.94 17.30
N ASP A 36 -13.62 -3.89 17.07
CA ASP A 36 -13.75 -2.72 17.96
C ASP A 36 -12.48 -1.90 18.25
N LEU A 37 -11.36 -2.24 17.64
CA LEU A 37 -10.20 -1.38 17.67
C LEU A 37 -10.33 -0.33 16.56
N TYR A 38 -10.14 0.93 16.93
CA TYR A 38 -10.09 2.05 16.01
C TYR A 38 -8.78 2.00 15.21
N TRP A 39 -8.67 0.97 14.36
CA TRP A 39 -7.56 0.84 13.45
C TRP A 39 -7.72 1.86 12.34
N LEU A 40 -6.76 2.73 12.25
CA LEU A 40 -6.62 3.61 11.14
C LEU A 40 -5.53 3.03 10.23
N VAL A 41 -5.93 2.61 9.06
CA VAL A 41 -5.05 2.03 8.06
C VAL A 41 -4.64 3.11 7.09
N ASP A 42 -3.34 3.35 6.99
CA ASP A 42 -2.72 4.27 6.03
C ASP A 42 -2.21 3.46 4.85
N VAL A 43 -2.67 3.79 3.66
CA VAL A 43 -2.18 3.20 2.41
C VAL A 43 -1.58 4.28 1.52
N TRP A 44 -0.49 3.96 0.83
CA TRP A 44 0.05 4.81 -0.21
C TRP A 44 0.81 4.02 -1.27
N ASN A 45 0.85 4.57 -2.48
CA ASN A 45 1.62 4.04 -3.60
C ASN A 45 2.06 5.16 -4.54
N CYS A 46 2.99 4.87 -5.43
CA CYS A 46 3.34 5.76 -6.54
C CYS A 46 2.25 5.74 -7.62
N ASN A 47 2.25 6.75 -8.48
CA ASN A 47 1.37 6.79 -9.64
C ASN A 47 1.87 5.86 -10.77
N SER A 48 1.17 5.82 -11.89
CA SER A 48 1.49 4.97 -13.05
C SER A 48 2.87 5.23 -13.68
N THR A 49 3.54 6.31 -13.34
CA THR A 49 4.90 6.63 -13.80
C THR A 49 5.95 6.59 -12.67
N GLY A 50 5.62 5.94 -11.56
CA GLY A 50 6.55 5.70 -10.46
C GLY A 50 6.77 6.89 -9.51
N VAL A 51 5.92 7.93 -9.57
CA VAL A 51 6.08 9.15 -8.76
C VAL A 51 5.22 9.09 -7.49
N TYR A 52 5.86 9.24 -6.32
CA TYR A 52 5.16 9.39 -5.04
C TYR A 52 4.75 10.85 -4.79
N PRO A 53 3.57 11.09 -4.21
CA PRO A 53 3.15 12.42 -3.81
C PRO A 53 3.95 12.96 -2.61
N GLY A 54 4.06 14.26 -2.51
CA GLY A 54 4.68 14.93 -1.38
C GLY A 54 6.21 14.87 -1.34
N LEU A 55 6.83 14.40 -2.40
CA LEU A 55 8.28 14.23 -2.50
C LEU A 55 8.78 14.71 -3.87
N VAL A 56 9.85 15.50 -3.87
CA VAL A 56 10.61 15.86 -5.08
C VAL A 56 12.05 15.43 -4.87
N ALA A 57 12.46 14.38 -5.59
CA ALA A 57 13.78 13.79 -5.47
C ALA A 57 14.15 13.02 -6.75
N THR A 58 15.43 12.86 -7.03
CA THR A 58 15.92 12.12 -8.21
C THR A 58 15.35 10.70 -8.27
N GLY A 59 15.28 9.99 -7.14
CA GLY A 59 14.73 8.63 -7.08
C GLY A 59 13.21 8.56 -7.25
N ASN A 60 12.51 9.70 -7.20
CA ASN A 60 11.06 9.79 -7.38
C ASN A 60 10.66 10.13 -8.84
N GLY A 61 11.59 10.22 -9.76
CA GLY A 61 11.31 10.50 -11.16
C GLY A 61 10.70 11.88 -11.48
N ASN A 62 10.73 12.84 -10.56
CA ASN A 62 10.10 14.15 -10.70
C ASN A 62 10.96 15.31 -10.18
N THR A 63 12.27 15.29 -10.44
CA THR A 63 13.24 16.27 -9.91
C THR A 63 12.90 17.74 -10.15
N ASP A 64 12.12 18.03 -11.17
CA ASP A 64 11.82 19.40 -11.61
C ASP A 64 10.37 19.84 -11.29
N ASP A 65 9.54 18.93 -10.79
CA ASP A 65 8.14 19.25 -10.46
C ASP A 65 7.98 19.62 -8.98
N LEU A 66 8.24 20.89 -8.66
CA LEU A 66 8.08 21.40 -7.30
C LEU A 66 6.63 21.38 -6.80
N SER A 67 5.63 21.33 -7.69
CA SER A 67 4.22 21.23 -7.28
C SER A 67 3.91 19.93 -6.55
N ASN A 68 4.72 18.89 -6.77
CA ASN A 68 4.55 17.60 -6.10
C ASN A 68 4.78 17.64 -4.58
N TYR A 69 5.44 18.67 -4.04
CA TYR A 69 5.59 18.82 -2.58
C TYR A 69 4.27 18.91 -1.82
N ILE A 70 3.23 19.43 -2.47
CA ILE A 70 1.89 19.58 -1.87
C ILE A 70 0.88 18.54 -2.39
N ALA A 71 1.31 17.62 -3.26
CA ALA A 71 0.46 16.58 -3.81
C ALA A 71 0.06 15.58 -2.72
N THR A 72 -1.19 15.07 -2.80
CA THR A 72 -1.80 14.16 -1.82
C THR A 72 -2.35 12.88 -2.45
N PHE A 73 -2.25 12.75 -3.76
CA PHE A 73 -2.82 11.63 -4.50
C PHE A 73 -2.27 10.28 -4.01
N LEU A 74 -3.06 9.23 -4.19
CA LEU A 74 -2.70 7.84 -3.91
C LEU A 74 -2.19 7.62 -2.48
N ARG A 75 -2.68 8.45 -1.55
CA ARG A 75 -2.39 8.34 -0.14
C ARG A 75 -3.63 8.66 0.69
N GLY A 76 -3.95 7.80 1.64
CA GLY A 76 -5.08 8.04 2.51
C GLY A 76 -5.14 7.09 3.68
N VAL A 77 -5.98 7.47 4.63
CA VAL A 77 -6.24 6.70 5.85
C VAL A 77 -7.70 6.37 5.93
N ALA A 78 -8.02 5.13 6.27
CA ALA A 78 -9.39 4.70 6.55
C ALA A 78 -9.46 3.88 7.82
N LYS A 79 -10.65 3.87 8.41
CA LYS A 79 -10.97 3.04 9.57
C LYS A 79 -11.46 1.67 9.10
N SER A 80 -10.96 0.59 9.73
CA SER A 80 -11.52 -0.75 9.54
C SER A 80 -12.95 -0.86 10.10
N ASN A 81 -13.74 -1.77 9.54
CA ASN A 81 -15.06 -2.11 10.04
C ASN A 81 -14.98 -3.10 11.22
N CYS A 82 -16.16 -3.56 11.72
CA CYS A 82 -16.24 -4.52 12.82
C CYS A 82 -15.68 -5.92 12.50
N ASP A 83 -15.45 -6.22 11.22
CA ASP A 83 -14.83 -7.48 10.77
C ASP A 83 -13.32 -7.31 10.53
N GLY A 84 -12.74 -6.20 10.95
CA GLY A 84 -11.32 -5.87 10.73
C GLY A 84 -10.99 -5.51 9.29
N VAL A 85 -11.98 -5.26 8.43
CA VAL A 85 -11.79 -5.03 6.99
C VAL A 85 -11.74 -3.54 6.68
N VAL A 86 -10.82 -3.17 5.79
CA VAL A 86 -10.74 -1.84 5.18
C VAL A 86 -10.63 -1.97 3.66
N GLN A 87 -11.21 -1.03 2.94
CA GLN A 87 -11.10 -0.96 1.48
C GLN A 87 -10.60 0.41 1.02
N PHE A 88 -9.72 0.40 0.00
CA PHE A 88 -9.26 1.60 -0.68
C PHE A 88 -9.48 1.50 -2.18
N LYS A 89 -9.86 2.62 -2.79
CA LYS A 89 -9.95 2.78 -4.25
C LYS A 89 -8.75 3.59 -4.72
N SER A 90 -7.84 2.94 -5.45
CA SER A 90 -6.57 3.48 -5.89
C SER A 90 -6.38 3.29 -7.41
N VAL A 91 -5.17 3.45 -7.89
CA VAL A 91 -4.70 2.93 -9.17
C VAL A 91 -3.60 1.91 -8.91
N PHE A 92 -3.44 0.97 -9.81
CA PHE A 92 -2.31 0.05 -9.80
C PHE A 92 -1.01 0.87 -9.83
N PRO A 93 -0.05 0.61 -8.94
CA PRO A 93 1.20 1.38 -8.90
C PRO A 93 2.02 1.16 -10.19
N GLY A 94 2.72 2.19 -10.63
CA GLY A 94 3.83 2.02 -11.54
C GLY A 94 5.08 1.54 -10.80
N HIS A 95 6.17 1.47 -11.53
CA HIS A 95 7.47 1.10 -10.97
C HIS A 95 8.39 2.30 -10.80
N TYR A 96 9.35 2.18 -9.89
CA TYR A 96 10.47 3.09 -9.71
C TYR A 96 11.76 2.30 -9.48
N SER A 97 12.91 2.96 -9.60
CA SER A 97 14.21 2.29 -9.62
C SER A 97 14.48 1.42 -8.39
N GLY A 98 14.89 0.18 -8.62
CA GLY A 98 15.38 -0.75 -7.60
C GLY A 98 14.30 -1.44 -6.77
N ARG A 99 13.01 -1.27 -7.12
CA ARG A 99 11.89 -1.88 -6.39
C ARG A 99 10.88 -2.49 -7.36
N THR A 100 10.38 -3.66 -7.03
CA THR A 100 9.18 -4.19 -7.68
C THR A 100 7.92 -3.41 -7.30
N THR A 101 6.85 -3.58 -8.07
CA THR A 101 5.59 -2.86 -7.87
C THR A 101 4.88 -3.30 -6.58
N HIS A 102 4.52 -2.35 -5.73
CA HIS A 102 3.90 -2.63 -4.43
C HIS A 102 3.04 -1.46 -3.92
N HIS A 103 2.18 -1.77 -2.95
CA HIS A 103 1.53 -0.77 -2.10
C HIS A 103 2.17 -0.78 -0.71
N HIS A 104 2.28 0.37 -0.09
CA HIS A 104 2.64 0.46 1.33
C HIS A 104 1.39 0.46 2.19
N MET A 105 1.48 -0.14 3.37
CA MET A 105 0.40 -0.13 4.36
C MET A 105 0.96 0.00 5.77
N VAL A 106 0.33 0.86 6.56
CA VAL A 106 0.64 1.05 7.98
C VAL A 106 -0.65 1.05 8.78
N THR A 107 -0.65 0.38 9.93
CA THR A 107 -1.80 0.40 10.83
C THR A 107 -1.47 1.17 12.11
N HIS A 108 -2.41 2.00 12.52
CA HIS A 108 -2.31 2.82 13.72
C HIS A 108 -3.37 2.40 14.74
N LEU A 109 -2.91 2.11 15.97
CA LEU A 109 -3.77 1.86 17.12
C LEU A 109 -3.98 3.14 17.92
N ASN A 110 -5.21 3.38 18.35
CA ASN A 110 -5.54 4.49 19.26
C ASN A 110 -5.11 5.88 18.75
N ALA A 111 -4.93 6.04 17.44
CA ALA A 111 -4.70 7.35 16.87
C ALA A 111 -5.98 8.17 16.84
N THR A 112 -5.86 9.47 17.01
CA THR A 112 -6.99 10.40 16.98
C THR A 112 -7.07 11.09 15.62
N VAL A 113 -8.26 11.08 15.04
CA VAL A 113 -8.56 11.89 13.84
C VAL A 113 -8.80 13.33 14.27
N LEU A 114 -8.00 14.24 13.72
CA LEU A 114 -8.12 15.67 13.97
C LEU A 114 -9.22 16.33 13.10
N PRO A 115 -9.70 17.52 13.47
CA PRO A 115 -10.73 18.24 12.69
C PRO A 115 -10.31 18.57 11.23
N ASN A 116 -9.03 18.60 10.94
CA ASN A 116 -8.49 18.78 9.59
C ASN A 116 -8.34 17.45 8.82
N ASN A 117 -8.95 16.36 9.30
CA ASN A 117 -8.88 15.01 8.76
C ASN A 117 -7.45 14.41 8.69
N THR A 118 -6.59 14.76 9.63
CA THR A 118 -5.26 14.15 9.77
C THR A 118 -5.19 13.32 11.06
N LEU A 119 -4.14 12.55 11.23
CA LEU A 119 -3.93 11.71 12.41
C LEU A 119 -2.97 12.35 13.41
N MET A 120 -3.24 12.12 14.69
CA MET A 120 -2.34 12.47 15.80
C MET A 120 -2.28 11.35 16.82
N GLY A 121 -1.08 11.10 17.34
CA GLY A 121 -0.83 10.11 18.41
C GLY A 121 -1.02 8.67 17.95
N GLY A 122 -1.31 7.82 18.92
CA GLY A 122 -1.41 6.38 18.71
C GLY A 122 -0.06 5.67 18.63
N SER A 123 -0.13 4.38 18.38
CA SER A 123 1.02 3.51 18.15
C SER A 123 0.91 2.81 16.81
N VAL A 124 2.03 2.46 16.21
CA VAL A 124 2.07 1.69 14.96
C VAL A 124 2.08 0.21 15.30
N ALA A 125 1.07 -0.52 14.86
CA ALA A 125 0.94 -1.95 15.10
C ALA A 125 1.43 -2.81 13.93
N HIS A 126 1.40 -2.27 12.72
CA HIS A 126 1.93 -2.95 11.54
C HIS A 126 2.47 -1.93 10.55
N VAL A 127 3.56 -2.28 9.90
CA VAL A 127 4.08 -1.60 8.72
C VAL A 127 4.49 -2.67 7.72
N GLY A 128 4.01 -2.62 6.50
CA GLY A 128 4.31 -3.62 5.49
C GLY A 128 4.12 -3.11 4.08
N GLN A 129 4.31 -4.02 3.16
CA GLN A 129 4.07 -3.82 1.73
C GLN A 129 3.13 -4.93 1.25
N ILE A 130 2.19 -4.57 0.39
CA ILE A 130 1.39 -5.52 -0.37
C ILE A 130 2.10 -5.69 -1.70
N LEU A 131 2.57 -6.91 -1.96
CA LEU A 131 3.33 -7.28 -3.15
C LEU A 131 2.40 -7.77 -4.24
N LEU A 132 2.73 -7.46 -5.48
CA LEU A 132 2.00 -7.87 -6.67
C LEU A 132 2.84 -8.89 -7.43
N ASP A 133 2.22 -9.86 -8.09
CA ASP A 133 2.98 -10.85 -8.86
C ASP A 133 3.48 -10.29 -10.20
N GLN A 134 4.55 -10.87 -10.71
CA GLN A 134 5.19 -10.42 -11.93
C GLN A 134 4.28 -10.45 -13.16
N ASP A 135 3.33 -11.39 -13.22
CA ASP A 135 2.44 -11.53 -14.37
C ASP A 135 1.49 -10.33 -14.48
N ILE A 136 0.85 -9.94 -13.37
CA ILE A 136 -0.01 -8.76 -13.38
C ILE A 136 0.79 -7.47 -13.57
N ILE A 137 2.01 -7.39 -13.04
CA ILE A 137 2.90 -6.24 -13.29
C ILE A 137 3.17 -6.11 -14.78
N ASN A 138 3.55 -7.18 -15.46
CA ASN A 138 3.81 -7.19 -16.89
C ASN A 138 2.58 -6.80 -17.71
N ASP A 139 1.41 -7.30 -17.35
CA ASP A 139 0.13 -6.97 -18.02
C ASP A 139 -0.21 -5.49 -17.89
N VAL A 140 -0.02 -4.92 -16.71
CA VAL A 140 -0.31 -3.49 -16.46
C VAL A 140 0.70 -2.60 -17.16
N GLU A 141 1.99 -2.91 -17.03
CA GLU A 141 3.09 -2.09 -17.58
C GLU A 141 3.07 -2.01 -19.11
N ALA A 142 2.44 -2.97 -19.79
CA ALA A 142 2.23 -2.94 -21.24
C ALA A 142 1.19 -1.89 -21.68
N ASN A 143 0.46 -1.24 -20.76
CA ASN A 143 -0.63 -0.34 -21.08
C ASN A 143 -0.24 1.14 -20.99
N TYR A 144 -1.04 1.97 -21.70
CA TYR A 144 -0.84 3.42 -21.70
C TYR A 144 -0.95 4.00 -20.29
N HIS A 145 -0.17 4.99 -20.04
CA HIS A 145 0.40 5.64 -18.90
C HIS A 145 1.64 4.91 -18.36
N TYR A 146 1.58 3.62 -18.04
CA TYR A 146 2.72 2.86 -17.50
C TYR A 146 3.87 2.76 -18.50
N ILE A 147 3.57 2.45 -19.76
CA ILE A 147 4.56 2.35 -20.84
C ILE A 147 5.32 3.67 -21.09
N THR A 148 4.84 4.79 -20.58
CA THR A 148 5.54 6.08 -20.68
C THR A 148 6.62 6.26 -19.60
N ASN A 149 6.68 5.36 -18.63
CA ASN A 149 7.72 5.36 -17.62
C ASN A 149 9.06 4.90 -18.22
N ASN A 150 10.06 5.76 -18.19
CA ASN A 150 11.38 5.48 -18.79
C ASN A 150 12.36 4.80 -17.81
N ILE A 151 11.93 4.52 -16.58
CA ILE A 151 12.72 3.78 -15.60
C ILE A 151 12.67 2.30 -15.96
N SER A 152 13.76 1.58 -15.80
CA SER A 152 13.74 0.12 -15.98
C SER A 152 12.94 -0.56 -14.88
N ILE A 153 12.07 -1.50 -15.27
CA ILE A 153 11.33 -2.34 -14.32
C ILE A 153 12.32 -3.19 -13.52
N THR A 154 12.14 -3.27 -12.22
CA THR A 154 12.86 -4.19 -11.35
C THR A 154 12.00 -5.45 -11.22
N PRO A 155 12.46 -6.62 -11.71
CA PRO A 155 11.72 -7.87 -11.52
C PRO A 155 11.56 -8.22 -10.04
N ASP A 156 10.54 -9.01 -9.71
CA ASP A 156 10.28 -9.48 -8.35
C ASP A 156 11.49 -10.17 -7.73
N THR A 157 12.19 -10.99 -8.53
CA THR A 157 13.39 -11.73 -8.12
C THR A 157 14.58 -10.85 -7.79
N ASP A 158 14.63 -9.63 -8.29
CA ASP A 158 15.73 -8.68 -8.12
C ASP A 158 15.46 -7.65 -7.00
N ASP A 159 14.23 -7.60 -6.48
CA ASP A 159 13.88 -6.76 -5.33
C ASP A 159 14.20 -7.49 -4.01
N HIS A 160 15.16 -6.96 -3.27
CA HIS A 160 15.56 -7.53 -1.99
C HIS A 160 14.39 -7.64 -0.98
N SER A 161 13.51 -6.64 -0.95
CA SER A 161 12.34 -6.67 -0.05
C SER A 161 11.37 -7.78 -0.45
N PHE A 162 11.09 -7.91 -1.75
CA PHE A 162 10.24 -8.99 -2.27
C PHE A 162 10.82 -10.36 -1.90
N VAL A 163 12.10 -10.61 -2.21
CA VAL A 163 12.77 -11.88 -1.91
C VAL A 163 12.76 -12.17 -0.41
N THR A 164 12.98 -11.16 0.43
CA THR A 164 12.97 -11.34 1.88
C THR A 164 11.57 -11.68 2.40
N GLU A 165 10.56 -10.93 1.98
CA GLU A 165 9.17 -11.10 2.42
C GLU A 165 8.56 -12.43 1.94
N THR A 166 8.96 -12.92 0.77
CA THR A 166 8.44 -14.18 0.18
C THR A 166 9.28 -15.41 0.49
N SER A 167 10.45 -15.26 1.11
CA SER A 167 11.33 -16.37 1.46
C SER A 167 10.80 -17.24 2.61
N ASP A 168 9.98 -16.70 3.47
CA ASP A 168 9.32 -17.45 4.54
C ASP A 168 8.04 -18.09 4.00
N THR A 169 8.02 -19.41 3.91
CA THR A 169 6.86 -20.18 3.42
C THR A 169 5.60 -20.03 4.28
N ASN A 170 5.74 -19.43 5.45
CA ASN A 170 4.61 -19.10 6.34
C ASN A 170 4.04 -17.68 6.09
N ASN A 171 4.59 -16.95 5.14
CA ASN A 171 4.12 -15.62 4.79
C ASN A 171 3.54 -15.60 3.38
N ASP A 172 2.34 -15.07 3.24
CA ASP A 172 1.73 -14.77 1.95
C ASP A 172 1.40 -13.27 1.87
N SER A 173 2.43 -12.48 1.64
CA SER A 173 2.32 -11.03 1.41
C SER A 173 1.83 -10.68 0.00
N MET A 174 1.57 -11.72 -0.82
CA MET A 174 1.12 -11.55 -2.19
C MET A 174 -0.36 -11.19 -2.26
N PHE A 175 -0.64 -10.13 -3.00
CA PHE A 175 -1.99 -9.67 -3.25
C PHE A 175 -2.78 -10.66 -4.09
N LYS A 176 -3.88 -11.17 -3.57
CA LYS A 176 -4.79 -12.03 -4.32
C LYS A 176 -5.80 -11.15 -5.05
N TYR A 177 -5.88 -11.26 -6.37
CA TYR A 177 -6.71 -10.38 -7.17
C TYR A 177 -7.57 -11.11 -8.19
N VAL A 178 -8.61 -10.42 -8.61
CA VAL A 178 -9.45 -10.76 -9.75
C VAL A 178 -9.68 -9.52 -10.61
N TYR A 179 -9.86 -9.72 -11.91
CA TYR A 179 -10.34 -8.64 -12.77
C TYR A 179 -11.82 -8.39 -12.50
N ILE A 180 -12.21 -7.10 -12.40
CA ILE A 180 -13.64 -6.73 -12.20
C ILE A 180 -14.47 -7.08 -13.44
N ASP A 181 -13.85 -7.12 -14.59
CA ASP A 181 -14.39 -7.54 -15.88
C ASP A 181 -13.21 -8.05 -16.71
N ASP A 182 -13.42 -8.59 -17.89
CA ASP A 182 -12.37 -9.17 -18.75
C ASP A 182 -11.32 -8.16 -19.25
N LYS A 183 -11.30 -6.93 -18.72
CA LYS A 183 -10.43 -5.85 -19.19
C LYS A 183 -9.81 -5.09 -18.04
N LEU A 184 -8.49 -4.95 -18.07
CA LEU A 184 -7.71 -4.19 -17.10
C LEU A 184 -8.25 -2.76 -16.86
N ARG A 185 -8.75 -2.09 -17.92
CA ARG A 185 -9.32 -0.74 -17.80
C ARG A 185 -10.54 -0.64 -16.86
N ASN A 186 -11.24 -1.76 -16.64
CA ASN A 186 -12.39 -1.83 -15.74
C ASN A 186 -11.95 -2.05 -14.29
N GLY A 187 -10.70 -2.41 -14.10
CA GLY A 187 -10.05 -2.47 -12.80
C GLY A 187 -9.85 -3.87 -12.24
N LEU A 188 -9.20 -3.89 -11.12
CA LEU A 188 -8.88 -5.06 -10.32
C LEU A 188 -9.53 -4.92 -8.95
N PHE A 189 -9.97 -6.04 -8.41
CA PHE A 189 -10.28 -6.17 -6.99
C PHE A 189 -9.33 -7.18 -6.38
N GLY A 190 -8.70 -6.83 -5.28
CA GLY A 190 -7.85 -7.78 -4.62
C GLY A 190 -7.87 -7.64 -3.11
N CYS A 191 -7.43 -8.68 -2.43
CA CYS A 191 -7.44 -8.76 -0.99
C CYS A 191 -6.13 -9.33 -0.43
N VAL A 192 -5.89 -8.97 0.83
CA VAL A 192 -4.81 -9.48 1.65
C VAL A 192 -5.29 -9.63 3.08
N THR A 193 -4.85 -10.69 3.77
CA THR A 193 -5.07 -10.85 5.21
C THR A 193 -3.76 -10.56 5.94
N ILE A 194 -3.83 -9.68 6.92
CA ILE A 194 -2.67 -9.21 7.69
C ILE A 194 -2.87 -9.60 9.13
N THR A 195 -1.97 -10.42 9.66
CA THR A 195 -1.95 -10.74 11.08
C THR A 195 -1.16 -9.69 11.85
N VAL A 196 -1.72 -9.23 12.94
CA VAL A 196 -1.13 -8.21 13.79
C VAL A 196 -1.23 -8.60 15.25
N THR A 197 -0.33 -8.07 16.05
CA THR A 197 -0.44 -8.19 17.50
C THR A 197 -0.87 -6.85 18.09
N THR A 198 -1.88 -6.87 18.92
CA THR A 198 -2.42 -5.67 19.58
C THR A 198 -1.50 -5.13 20.68
N TYR A 199 -0.50 -5.89 21.07
CA TYR A 199 0.43 -5.56 22.18
C TYR A 199 1.80 -5.07 21.72
N THR A 200 2.14 -5.24 20.44
CA THR A 200 3.43 -4.80 19.91
C THR A 200 3.29 -3.43 19.29
N THR A 201 4.16 -2.51 19.69
CA THR A 201 4.25 -1.19 19.06
C THR A 201 5.59 -1.09 18.32
N TYR A 202 5.54 -0.58 17.10
CA TYR A 202 6.73 -0.28 16.31
C TYR A 202 7.06 1.20 16.45
N ASP A 203 8.35 1.52 16.57
CA ASP A 203 8.80 2.90 16.48
C ASP A 203 8.56 3.42 15.05
N SER A 204 8.08 4.64 14.92
CA SER A 204 7.81 5.30 13.63
C SER A 204 9.07 5.47 12.75
N ASN A 205 10.26 5.22 13.29
CA ASN A 205 11.53 5.27 12.59
C ASN A 205 12.02 3.92 12.04
N TYR A 206 11.22 2.85 12.14
CA TYR A 206 11.64 1.52 11.69
C TYR A 206 11.77 1.42 10.17
N SER A 207 12.90 0.86 9.73
CA SER A 207 13.10 0.41 8.35
C SER A 207 12.28 -0.86 8.09
N PHE A 208 11.81 -1.04 6.85
CA PHE A 208 10.91 -2.11 6.41
C PHE A 208 11.46 -3.55 6.49
N ILE A 209 12.68 -3.77 7.00
CA ILE A 209 13.47 -4.99 6.79
C ILE A 209 13.25 -6.10 7.83
N ASP A 210 12.60 -5.85 8.98
CA ASP A 210 12.63 -6.79 10.11
C ASP A 210 11.25 -7.37 10.50
N ARG A 211 10.42 -7.83 9.55
CA ARG A 211 9.07 -8.26 9.90
C ARG A 211 8.73 -9.66 9.46
N LYS A 212 8.32 -10.44 10.43
CA LYS A 212 7.76 -11.78 10.21
C LYS A 212 6.24 -11.71 10.20
N TRP A 213 5.64 -12.06 9.10
CA TRP A 213 4.23 -12.39 9.01
C TRP A 213 4.02 -13.74 9.72
N LYS A 214 2.94 -13.87 10.50
CA LYS A 214 2.52 -15.16 11.03
C LYS A 214 1.17 -15.52 10.43
N HIS A 215 1.03 -16.76 10.01
CA HIS A 215 -0.26 -17.30 9.57
C HIS A 215 -1.08 -17.74 10.79
N CYS A 216 -2.36 -17.46 10.71
CA CYS A 216 -3.37 -18.16 11.50
C CYS A 216 -3.85 -19.40 10.78
#